data_47e3f8f4cd54e3b4007bc8c021b6ae31
#
_entry.id   47e3f8f4cd54e3b4007bc8c021b6ae31
#
_cell.length_a   1.000
_cell.length_b   1.000
_cell.length_c   1.000
_cell.angle_alpha   90.00
_cell.angle_beta   90.00
_cell.angle_gamma   90.00
#
_symmetry.space_group_name_H-M   'P 1'
#
loop_
_entity.id
_entity.type
_entity.pdbx_description
1 polymer ?
#
loop_
_entity_poly.entity_id
_entity_poly.type
_entity_poly.pdbx_seq_one_letter_code
_entity_poly.pdbx_strand_id
1 'polypeptide(L)'
;MDDPVTATTGITYDRESIEQWLLTCKNTSCPVTQQPLPPESDLTPNHTLRRLIQSWCTENASLGVDRIPTPKLSVDKSHFFKLIKQLQQPGSNIKALQELDFLAAKNERNRKFMVETGVPKALLSFIVNCFEETSAQGFAEALRVLVFIRIPLAEAKIFLQEYNDQIIKSLIWVLGCEFKPQVMVKSHAVLALKTMIQAAAPMITGVLKQTTTVSQQGMNAALHALLIACPWGRNRLMMVESGAVSALIELELGSPEKRTTELIVGILFHLCCCADGRAEFLSHKGGLAVVAKRIMKVSPTADDRAVFILSLISKFVATNSVLEEMVEVGTVTKLCMMLQVDSTAPYLKEKAMGILRSHTDEWRKFPCIDKTFHKVY
;
A
#
# COMPACT_ATOMS: atom_id res chain seq x y z
N MET A 1 -4.83 -36.86 12.60
CA MET A 1 -4.56 -36.62 11.17
C MET A 1 -5.82 -36.95 10.40
N ASP A 2 -6.49 -35.93 9.92
CA ASP A 2 -7.86 -36.08 9.35
C ASP A 2 -7.82 -36.26 7.81
N ASP A 3 -6.87 -35.66 7.15
CA ASP A 3 -6.68 -35.79 5.69
C ASP A 3 -5.18 -36.00 5.35
N PRO A 4 -4.66 -37.22 5.51
CA PRO A 4 -3.26 -37.51 5.24
C PRO A 4 -2.92 -37.37 3.76
N VAL A 5 -1.88 -36.54 3.46
CA VAL A 5 -1.35 -36.30 2.13
C VAL A 5 0.16 -36.53 2.12
N THR A 6 0.66 -37.14 1.07
CA THR A 6 2.10 -37.39 0.87
C THR A 6 2.67 -36.32 -0.05
N ALA A 7 3.69 -35.62 0.43
CA ALA A 7 4.44 -34.66 -0.36
C ALA A 7 5.41 -35.35 -1.32
N THR A 8 5.94 -34.62 -2.29
CA THR A 8 6.95 -35.12 -3.25
C THR A 8 8.22 -35.62 -2.57
N THR A 9 8.49 -35.20 -1.33
CA THR A 9 9.58 -35.70 -0.48
C THR A 9 9.31 -37.05 0.16
N GLY A 10 8.16 -37.67 -0.09
CA GLY A 10 7.75 -38.97 0.46
C GLY A 10 7.18 -38.91 1.90
N ILE A 11 7.20 -37.74 2.54
CA ILE A 11 6.66 -37.59 3.90
C ILE A 11 5.16 -37.30 3.84
N THR A 12 4.41 -37.93 4.74
CA THR A 12 2.96 -37.72 4.86
C THR A 12 2.65 -36.77 5.99
N TYR A 13 1.81 -35.79 5.70
CA TYR A 13 1.35 -34.75 6.60
C TYR A 13 -0.17 -34.73 6.66
N ASP A 14 -0.73 -34.06 7.64
CA ASP A 14 -2.12 -33.61 7.55
C ASP A 14 -2.21 -32.46 6.54
N ARG A 15 -3.19 -32.51 5.63
CA ARG A 15 -3.30 -31.55 4.51
C ARG A 15 -3.32 -30.10 5.02
N GLU A 16 -4.14 -29.83 6.02
CA GLU A 16 -4.28 -28.45 6.54
C GLU A 16 -2.95 -27.93 7.10
N SER A 17 -2.21 -28.78 7.81
CA SER A 17 -0.92 -28.41 8.41
C SER A 17 0.15 -28.10 7.35
N ILE A 18 0.27 -28.94 6.32
CA ILE A 18 1.28 -28.72 5.28
C ILE A 18 0.90 -27.56 4.35
N GLU A 19 -0.39 -27.38 4.04
CA GLU A 19 -0.85 -26.22 3.28
C GLU A 19 -0.64 -24.92 4.06
N GLN A 20 -0.85 -24.89 5.37
CA GLN A 20 -0.52 -23.75 6.21
C GLN A 20 0.98 -23.45 6.19
N TRP A 21 1.84 -24.45 6.29
CA TRP A 21 3.29 -24.32 6.23
C TRP A 21 3.75 -23.70 4.91
N LEU A 22 3.27 -24.22 3.79
CA LEU A 22 3.69 -23.79 2.45
C LEU A 22 3.06 -22.44 2.03
N LEU A 23 1.76 -22.25 2.26
CA LEU A 23 1.02 -21.11 1.71
C LEU A 23 0.97 -19.91 2.66
N THR A 24 0.75 -20.14 3.97
CA THR A 24 0.62 -19.05 4.96
C THR A 24 1.98 -18.62 5.47
N CYS A 25 2.83 -19.57 5.86
CA CYS A 25 4.18 -19.29 6.36
C CYS A 25 5.19 -19.04 5.22
N LYS A 26 4.80 -19.27 3.94
CA LYS A 26 5.62 -19.10 2.74
C LYS A 26 6.94 -19.88 2.78
N ASN A 27 6.95 -21.02 3.43
CA ASN A 27 8.11 -21.90 3.45
C ASN A 27 8.21 -22.67 2.13
N THR A 28 9.42 -22.87 1.63
CA THR A 28 9.71 -23.59 0.37
C THR A 28 10.48 -24.88 0.60
N SER A 29 10.51 -25.39 1.85
CA SER A 29 11.19 -26.62 2.23
C SER A 29 10.28 -27.54 3.05
N CYS A 30 10.53 -28.83 2.94
CA CYS A 30 9.85 -29.84 3.72
C CYS A 30 10.20 -29.70 5.22
N PRO A 31 9.22 -29.67 6.13
CA PRO A 31 9.48 -29.52 7.56
C PRO A 31 10.39 -30.60 8.16
N VAL A 32 10.37 -31.81 7.61
CA VAL A 32 11.12 -32.98 8.14
C VAL A 32 12.44 -33.16 7.40
N THR A 33 12.41 -33.22 6.08
CA THR A 33 13.62 -33.56 5.28
C THR A 33 14.44 -32.36 4.86
N GLN A 34 13.94 -31.14 5.06
CA GLN A 34 14.53 -29.87 4.59
C GLN A 34 14.75 -29.77 3.07
N GLN A 35 14.31 -30.78 2.31
CA GLN A 35 14.36 -30.76 0.86
C GLN A 35 13.42 -29.71 0.29
N PRO A 36 13.71 -29.17 -0.91
CA PRO A 36 12.83 -28.21 -1.57
C PRO A 36 11.42 -28.77 -1.76
N LEU A 37 10.43 -28.03 -1.31
CA LEU A 37 9.01 -28.33 -1.43
C LEU A 37 8.26 -27.04 -1.81
N PRO A 38 8.23 -26.70 -3.13
CA PRO A 38 7.55 -25.49 -3.60
C PRO A 38 6.07 -25.50 -3.23
N PRO A 39 5.44 -24.33 -3.00
CA PRO A 39 4.02 -24.22 -2.67
C PRO A 39 3.06 -24.82 -3.70
N GLU A 40 3.56 -25.03 -4.92
CA GLU A 40 2.82 -25.61 -6.05
C GLU A 40 2.99 -27.14 -6.17
N SER A 41 3.77 -27.75 -5.25
CA SER A 41 3.99 -29.19 -5.24
C SER A 41 2.69 -29.96 -5.04
N ASP A 42 2.51 -31.02 -5.82
CA ASP A 42 1.36 -31.91 -5.68
C ASP A 42 1.41 -32.65 -4.35
N LEU A 43 0.33 -32.50 -3.57
CA LEU A 43 0.08 -33.25 -2.35
C LEU A 43 -0.84 -34.42 -2.66
N THR A 44 -0.28 -35.63 -2.74
CA THR A 44 -1.04 -36.84 -3.10
C THR A 44 -1.79 -37.39 -1.88
N PRO A 45 -3.14 -37.59 -1.94
CA PRO A 45 -3.89 -38.20 -0.84
C PRO A 45 -3.36 -39.60 -0.48
N ASN A 46 -3.08 -39.81 0.80
CA ASN A 46 -2.64 -41.12 1.30
C ASN A 46 -3.85 -41.94 1.78
N HIS A 47 -4.53 -42.57 0.81
CA HIS A 47 -5.72 -43.34 1.08
C HIS A 47 -5.47 -44.58 1.99
N THR A 48 -4.27 -45.15 1.91
CA THR A 48 -3.90 -46.32 2.73
C THR A 48 -3.80 -45.94 4.20
N LEU A 49 -3.01 -44.89 4.49
CA LEU A 49 -2.89 -44.41 5.89
C LEU A 49 -4.24 -43.96 6.44
N ARG A 50 -5.04 -43.30 5.58
CA ARG A 50 -6.37 -42.88 6.01
C ARG A 50 -7.27 -44.05 6.40
N ARG A 51 -7.28 -45.14 5.61
CA ARG A 51 -8.06 -46.37 5.97
C ARG A 51 -7.59 -46.98 7.29
N LEU A 52 -6.28 -47.00 7.51
CA LEU A 52 -5.70 -47.48 8.76
C LEU A 52 -6.18 -46.62 9.95
N ILE A 53 -6.17 -45.29 9.84
CA ILE A 53 -6.65 -44.40 10.89
C ILE A 53 -8.15 -44.60 11.11
N GLN A 54 -8.96 -44.75 10.06
CA GLN A 54 -10.39 -45.02 10.19
C GLN A 54 -10.71 -46.35 10.87
N SER A 55 -9.96 -47.43 10.53
CA SER A 55 -10.08 -48.74 11.19
C SER A 55 -9.77 -48.62 12.68
N TRP A 56 -8.63 -47.98 13.00
CA TRP A 56 -8.22 -47.75 14.36
C TRP A 56 -9.25 -46.95 15.19
N CYS A 57 -9.79 -45.86 14.61
CA CYS A 57 -10.85 -45.08 15.26
C CYS A 57 -12.12 -45.94 15.51
N THR A 58 -12.47 -46.81 14.56
CA THR A 58 -13.65 -47.72 14.72
C THR A 58 -13.42 -48.72 15.83
N GLU A 59 -12.24 -49.32 15.91
CA GLU A 59 -11.85 -50.31 16.93
C GLU A 59 -11.78 -49.68 18.33
N ASN A 60 -11.45 -48.40 18.44
CA ASN A 60 -11.33 -47.69 19.72
C ASN A 60 -12.52 -46.76 20.02
N ALA A 61 -13.63 -46.89 19.32
CA ALA A 61 -14.84 -46.09 19.54
C ALA A 61 -15.40 -46.22 20.96
N SER A 62 -15.28 -47.40 21.56
CA SER A 62 -15.69 -47.67 22.96
C SER A 62 -14.84 -46.91 23.99
N LEU A 63 -13.65 -46.41 23.61
CA LEU A 63 -12.77 -45.59 24.44
C LEU A 63 -12.99 -44.10 24.24
N GLY A 64 -14.04 -43.69 23.52
CA GLY A 64 -14.36 -42.28 23.25
C GLY A 64 -13.59 -41.67 22.08
N VAL A 65 -13.02 -42.50 21.21
CA VAL A 65 -12.35 -42.01 19.99
C VAL A 65 -13.37 -41.76 18.90
N ASP A 66 -13.47 -40.50 18.46
CA ASP A 66 -14.36 -40.11 17.38
C ASP A 66 -13.85 -40.58 16.02
N ARG A 67 -14.78 -40.92 15.13
CA ARG A 67 -14.46 -41.26 13.75
C ARG A 67 -14.02 -40.00 12.98
N ILE A 68 -12.86 -40.07 12.31
CA ILE A 68 -12.44 -38.96 11.45
C ILE A 68 -13.47 -38.69 10.35
N PRO A 69 -13.83 -37.41 10.11
CA PRO A 69 -14.78 -37.07 9.07
C PRO A 69 -14.24 -37.39 7.66
N THR A 70 -15.15 -37.73 6.76
CA THR A 70 -14.75 -37.88 5.34
C THR A 70 -14.29 -36.53 4.78
N PRO A 71 -13.09 -36.41 4.18
CA PRO A 71 -12.67 -35.15 3.57
C PRO A 71 -13.72 -34.74 2.54
N LYS A 72 -14.16 -33.52 2.63
CA LYS A 72 -14.87 -32.89 1.52
C LYS A 72 -13.89 -32.80 0.37
N LEU A 73 -14.30 -33.20 -0.84
CA LEU A 73 -13.53 -33.01 -2.07
C LEU A 73 -12.91 -31.61 -2.06
N SER A 74 -11.59 -31.52 -2.31
CA SER A 74 -10.94 -30.23 -2.44
C SER A 74 -11.59 -29.47 -3.58
N VAL A 75 -12.04 -28.26 -3.30
CA VAL A 75 -12.60 -27.37 -4.32
C VAL A 75 -11.54 -27.09 -5.36
N ASP A 76 -11.83 -27.37 -6.62
CA ASP A 76 -10.95 -27.12 -7.75
C ASP A 76 -11.24 -25.75 -8.41
N LYS A 77 -10.38 -25.32 -9.31
CA LYS A 77 -10.57 -24.07 -10.04
C LYS A 77 -11.86 -24.04 -10.87
N SER A 78 -12.33 -25.19 -11.35
CA SER A 78 -13.54 -25.30 -12.18
C SER A 78 -14.79 -24.90 -11.40
N HIS A 79 -14.80 -25.13 -10.10
CA HIS A 79 -15.89 -24.72 -9.22
C HIS A 79 -15.99 -23.18 -9.12
N PHE A 80 -14.85 -22.49 -8.98
CA PHE A 80 -14.83 -21.03 -8.93
C PHE A 80 -15.30 -20.40 -10.25
N PHE A 81 -14.96 -20.97 -11.41
CA PHE A 81 -15.51 -20.51 -12.68
C PHE A 81 -17.04 -20.66 -12.76
N LYS A 82 -17.60 -21.72 -12.18
CA LYS A 82 -19.07 -21.87 -12.08
C LYS A 82 -19.69 -20.80 -11.19
N LEU A 83 -19.07 -20.52 -10.04
CA LEU A 83 -19.55 -19.47 -9.13
C LEU A 83 -19.48 -18.07 -9.76
N ILE A 84 -18.41 -17.76 -10.49
CA ILE A 84 -18.29 -16.50 -11.25
C ILE A 84 -19.43 -16.36 -12.27
N LYS A 85 -19.76 -17.43 -13.00
CA LYS A 85 -20.87 -17.43 -13.97
C LYS A 85 -22.21 -17.22 -13.28
N GLN A 86 -22.41 -17.80 -12.10
CA GLN A 86 -23.63 -17.63 -11.29
C GLN A 86 -23.76 -16.21 -10.72
N LEU A 87 -22.65 -15.53 -10.40
CA LEU A 87 -22.66 -14.12 -9.96
C LEU A 87 -23.27 -13.18 -11.02
N GLN A 88 -23.12 -13.51 -12.29
CA GLN A 88 -23.64 -12.71 -13.41
C GLN A 88 -25.12 -12.99 -13.71
N GLN A 89 -25.73 -14.00 -13.06
CA GLN A 89 -27.12 -14.39 -13.32
C GLN A 89 -28.05 -13.85 -12.22
N PRO A 90 -29.09 -13.08 -12.57
CA PRO A 90 -30.10 -12.65 -11.61
C PRO A 90 -30.74 -13.84 -10.86
N GLY A 91 -30.85 -13.72 -9.53
CA GLY A 91 -31.47 -14.75 -8.67
C GLY A 91 -30.54 -15.87 -8.19
N SER A 92 -29.36 -16.09 -8.79
CA SER A 92 -28.36 -17.04 -8.30
C SER A 92 -27.15 -16.39 -7.65
N ASN A 93 -26.99 -15.06 -7.82
CA ASN A 93 -25.87 -14.27 -7.33
C ASN A 93 -25.67 -14.36 -5.81
N ILE A 94 -26.74 -14.29 -5.03
CA ILE A 94 -26.64 -14.32 -3.54
C ILE A 94 -26.11 -15.67 -3.03
N LYS A 95 -26.60 -16.78 -3.62
CA LYS A 95 -26.11 -18.12 -3.24
C LYS A 95 -24.63 -18.28 -3.60
N ALA A 96 -24.22 -17.80 -4.78
CA ALA A 96 -22.83 -17.83 -5.20
C ALA A 96 -21.94 -16.97 -4.29
N LEU A 97 -22.41 -15.80 -3.85
CA LEU A 97 -21.68 -14.95 -2.88
C LEU A 97 -21.51 -15.62 -1.53
N GLN A 98 -22.57 -16.24 -1.00
CA GLN A 98 -22.52 -16.96 0.27
C GLN A 98 -21.54 -18.14 0.21
N GLU A 99 -21.50 -18.84 -0.91
CA GLU A 99 -20.56 -19.94 -1.11
C GLU A 99 -19.12 -19.45 -1.27
N LEU A 100 -18.88 -18.38 -2.02
CA LEU A 100 -17.58 -17.74 -2.11
C LEU A 100 -17.09 -17.26 -0.75
N ASP A 101 -17.95 -16.64 0.05
CA ASP A 101 -17.62 -16.18 1.39
C ASP A 101 -17.24 -17.33 2.32
N PHE A 102 -18.01 -18.40 2.32
CA PHE A 102 -17.70 -19.61 3.08
C PHE A 102 -16.35 -20.21 2.66
N LEU A 103 -16.09 -20.31 1.34
CA LEU A 103 -14.84 -20.86 0.83
C LEU A 103 -13.63 -19.95 1.09
N ALA A 104 -13.81 -18.62 1.03
CA ALA A 104 -12.76 -17.66 1.35
C ALA A 104 -12.35 -17.70 2.84
N ALA A 105 -13.32 -17.88 3.73
CA ALA A 105 -13.07 -18.01 5.17
C ALA A 105 -12.34 -19.32 5.52
N LYS A 106 -12.54 -20.39 4.73
CA LYS A 106 -12.12 -21.74 5.07
C LYS A 106 -10.59 -21.94 5.08
N ASN A 107 -9.88 -21.57 4.01
CA ASN A 107 -8.43 -21.76 3.92
C ASN A 107 -7.76 -20.85 2.85
N GLU A 108 -6.43 -20.75 2.94
CA GLU A 108 -5.62 -19.91 2.05
C GLU A 108 -5.56 -20.45 0.61
N ARG A 109 -5.61 -21.77 0.42
CA ARG A 109 -5.65 -22.39 -0.91
C ARG A 109 -6.86 -21.94 -1.72
N ASN A 110 -8.03 -21.89 -1.10
CA ASN A 110 -9.24 -21.39 -1.76
C ASN A 110 -9.07 -19.92 -2.14
N ARG A 111 -8.50 -19.09 -1.25
CA ARG A 111 -8.23 -17.68 -1.54
C ARG A 111 -7.28 -17.51 -2.73
N LYS A 112 -6.22 -18.32 -2.80
CA LYS A 112 -5.29 -18.32 -3.94
C LYS A 112 -6.02 -18.71 -5.24
N PHE A 113 -6.83 -19.76 -5.24
CA PHE A 113 -7.62 -20.17 -6.41
C PHE A 113 -8.62 -19.10 -6.84
N MET A 114 -9.27 -18.40 -5.90
CA MET A 114 -10.15 -17.29 -6.21
C MET A 114 -9.44 -16.18 -6.96
N VAL A 115 -8.22 -15.80 -6.53
CA VAL A 115 -7.40 -14.80 -7.24
C VAL A 115 -7.08 -15.29 -8.64
N GLU A 116 -6.54 -16.51 -8.77
CA GLU A 116 -6.12 -17.10 -10.05
C GLU A 116 -7.27 -17.29 -11.06
N THR A 117 -8.48 -17.45 -10.58
CA THR A 117 -9.68 -17.63 -11.44
C THR A 117 -10.41 -16.34 -11.76
N GLY A 118 -9.97 -15.18 -11.21
CA GLY A 118 -10.57 -13.88 -11.50
C GLY A 118 -11.80 -13.54 -10.66
N VAL A 119 -12.00 -14.19 -9.51
CA VAL A 119 -13.08 -13.84 -8.55
C VAL A 119 -13.03 -12.37 -8.13
N PRO A 120 -11.84 -11.72 -7.87
CA PRO A 120 -11.80 -10.30 -7.56
C PRO A 120 -12.47 -9.45 -8.63
N LYS A 121 -12.21 -9.73 -9.90
CA LYS A 121 -12.83 -9.03 -11.03
C LYS A 121 -14.36 -9.17 -11.01
N ALA A 122 -14.85 -10.38 -10.89
CA ALA A 122 -16.27 -10.64 -10.85
C ALA A 122 -16.99 -9.94 -9.69
N LEU A 123 -16.36 -9.90 -8.51
CA LEU A 123 -16.92 -9.23 -7.33
C LEU A 123 -16.93 -7.70 -7.48
N LEU A 124 -15.87 -7.11 -8.04
CA LEU A 124 -15.84 -5.67 -8.29
C LEU A 124 -16.88 -5.26 -9.34
N SER A 125 -17.03 -6.04 -10.42
CA SER A 125 -18.10 -5.82 -11.38
C SER A 125 -19.49 -5.93 -10.73
N PHE A 126 -19.69 -6.92 -9.87
CA PHE A 126 -20.93 -7.07 -9.09
C PHE A 126 -21.21 -5.84 -8.20
N ILE A 127 -20.19 -5.31 -7.54
CA ILE A 127 -20.28 -4.12 -6.69
C ILE A 127 -20.69 -2.88 -7.52
N VAL A 128 -20.13 -2.70 -8.70
CA VAL A 128 -20.48 -1.60 -9.62
C VAL A 128 -21.93 -1.74 -10.09
N ASN A 129 -22.35 -2.94 -10.49
CA ASN A 129 -23.74 -3.19 -10.90
C ASN A 129 -24.73 -2.91 -9.75
N CYS A 130 -24.41 -3.35 -8.53
CA CYS A 130 -25.24 -3.04 -7.36
C CYS A 130 -25.40 -1.53 -7.12
N PHE A 131 -24.35 -0.75 -7.36
CA PHE A 131 -24.40 0.71 -7.26
C PHE A 131 -25.30 1.31 -8.35
N GLU A 132 -25.20 0.85 -9.58
CA GLU A 132 -26.03 1.33 -10.69
C GLU A 132 -27.52 0.98 -10.50
N GLU A 133 -27.80 -0.22 -9.96
CA GLU A 133 -29.15 -0.68 -9.65
C GLU A 133 -29.67 -0.17 -8.29
N THR A 134 -28.86 0.57 -7.53
CA THR A 134 -29.16 1.00 -6.15
C THR A 134 -29.57 -0.15 -5.21
N SER A 135 -29.09 -1.36 -5.50
CA SER A 135 -29.40 -2.58 -4.76
C SER A 135 -28.27 -2.90 -3.75
N ALA A 136 -28.63 -3.01 -2.49
CA ALA A 136 -27.66 -3.34 -1.43
C ALA A 136 -27.53 -4.85 -1.17
N GLN A 137 -28.26 -5.69 -1.90
CA GLN A 137 -28.32 -7.13 -1.65
C GLN A 137 -27.04 -7.85 -2.10
N GLY A 138 -26.42 -8.63 -1.21
CA GLY A 138 -25.16 -9.35 -1.46
C GLY A 138 -23.90 -8.50 -1.38
N PHE A 139 -24.02 -7.21 -1.15
CA PHE A 139 -22.90 -6.28 -1.09
C PHE A 139 -21.95 -6.57 0.09
N ALA A 140 -22.53 -6.92 1.24
CA ALA A 140 -21.77 -7.24 2.46
C ALA A 140 -20.87 -8.46 2.27
N GLU A 141 -21.41 -9.51 1.66
CA GLU A 141 -20.71 -10.75 1.32
C GLU A 141 -19.60 -10.48 0.30
N ALA A 142 -19.91 -9.74 -0.77
CA ALA A 142 -18.93 -9.38 -1.78
C ALA A 142 -17.72 -8.63 -1.21
N LEU A 143 -17.95 -7.61 -0.37
CA LEU A 143 -16.89 -6.87 0.31
C LEU A 143 -16.07 -7.75 1.26
N ARG A 144 -16.72 -8.63 2.01
CA ARG A 144 -16.05 -9.55 2.93
C ARG A 144 -15.12 -10.50 2.19
N VAL A 145 -15.58 -11.08 1.08
CA VAL A 145 -14.75 -11.93 0.23
C VAL A 145 -13.55 -11.15 -0.32
N LEU A 146 -13.74 -9.94 -0.82
CA LEU A 146 -12.65 -9.08 -1.32
C LEU A 146 -11.58 -8.80 -0.24
N VAL A 147 -12.00 -8.61 1.01
CA VAL A 147 -11.07 -8.42 2.12
C VAL A 147 -10.30 -9.70 2.44
N PHE A 148 -10.96 -10.87 2.43
CA PHE A 148 -10.31 -12.16 2.66
C PHE A 148 -9.27 -12.49 1.60
N ILE A 149 -9.59 -12.30 0.32
CA ILE A 149 -8.68 -12.64 -0.79
C ILE A 149 -7.58 -11.59 -1.00
N ARG A 150 -7.67 -10.41 -0.37
CA ARG A 150 -6.68 -9.31 -0.46
C ARG A 150 -6.36 -8.98 -1.91
N ILE A 151 -7.20 -8.20 -2.56
CA ILE A 151 -7.07 -7.83 -3.98
C ILE A 151 -5.61 -7.51 -4.33
N PRO A 152 -4.99 -8.22 -5.29
CA PRO A 152 -3.64 -7.91 -5.74
C PRO A 152 -3.59 -6.49 -6.34
N LEU A 153 -2.53 -5.73 -6.04
CA LEU A 153 -2.39 -4.35 -6.54
C LEU A 153 -2.36 -4.28 -8.07
N ALA A 154 -1.83 -5.31 -8.73
CA ALA A 154 -1.83 -5.39 -10.19
C ALA A 154 -3.27 -5.45 -10.75
N GLU A 155 -4.13 -6.28 -10.15
CA GLU A 155 -5.54 -6.36 -10.54
C GLU A 155 -6.30 -5.08 -10.21
N ALA A 156 -6.08 -4.49 -9.02
CA ALA A 156 -6.68 -3.22 -8.64
C ALA A 156 -6.35 -2.09 -9.64
N LYS A 157 -5.13 -2.06 -10.21
CA LYS A 157 -4.76 -1.12 -11.28
C LYS A 157 -5.57 -1.33 -12.55
N ILE A 158 -5.71 -2.58 -13.00
CA ILE A 158 -6.49 -2.92 -14.19
C ILE A 158 -7.95 -2.49 -14.00
N PHE A 159 -8.52 -2.74 -12.82
CA PHE A 159 -9.89 -2.32 -12.51
C PHE A 159 -10.10 -0.81 -12.52
N LEU A 160 -9.17 -0.06 -11.95
CA LEU A 160 -9.23 1.41 -12.00
C LEU A 160 -9.14 1.93 -13.43
N GLN A 161 -8.45 1.21 -14.33
CA GLN A 161 -8.40 1.55 -15.75
C GLN A 161 -9.68 1.18 -16.50
N GLU A 162 -10.27 0.01 -16.21
CA GLU A 162 -11.47 -0.49 -16.89
C GLU A 162 -12.76 0.22 -16.45
N TYR A 163 -12.93 0.44 -15.14
CA TYR A 163 -14.17 0.97 -14.55
C TYR A 163 -14.06 2.44 -14.12
N ASN A 164 -12.90 3.06 -14.41
CA ASN A 164 -12.65 4.47 -14.13
C ASN A 164 -12.97 4.82 -12.65
N ASP A 165 -13.88 5.79 -12.42
CA ASP A 165 -14.26 6.25 -11.09
C ASP A 165 -15.47 5.49 -10.49
N GLN A 166 -16.13 4.60 -11.26
CA GLN A 166 -17.34 3.88 -10.80
C GLN A 166 -17.08 3.02 -9.55
N ILE A 167 -15.94 2.31 -9.48
CA ILE A 167 -15.59 1.51 -8.30
C ILE A 167 -15.46 2.41 -7.05
N ILE A 168 -14.80 3.55 -7.18
CA ILE A 168 -14.60 4.47 -6.05
C ILE A 168 -15.95 5.03 -5.62
N LYS A 169 -16.79 5.45 -6.56
CA LYS A 169 -18.15 5.93 -6.29
C LYS A 169 -19.01 4.86 -5.62
N SER A 170 -18.94 3.61 -6.08
CA SER A 170 -19.68 2.49 -5.49
C SER A 170 -19.29 2.26 -4.03
N LEU A 171 -17.98 2.24 -3.75
CA LEU A 171 -17.46 2.03 -2.39
C LEU A 171 -17.79 3.21 -1.46
N ILE A 172 -17.79 4.45 -1.96
CA ILE A 172 -18.20 5.64 -1.20
C ILE A 172 -19.70 5.62 -0.92
N TRP A 173 -20.52 5.23 -1.92
CA TRP A 173 -21.97 5.08 -1.75
C TRP A 173 -22.31 4.13 -0.59
N VAL A 174 -21.59 3.00 -0.48
CA VAL A 174 -21.75 2.05 0.64
C VAL A 174 -21.54 2.69 2.00
N LEU A 175 -20.60 3.64 2.11
CA LEU A 175 -20.35 4.32 3.39
C LEU A 175 -21.56 5.19 3.82
N GLY A 176 -22.35 5.66 2.86
CA GLY A 176 -23.60 6.39 3.09
C GLY A 176 -24.82 5.51 3.37
N CYS A 177 -24.78 4.20 3.04
CA CYS A 177 -25.91 3.30 3.22
C CYS A 177 -26.04 2.77 4.65
N GLU A 178 -27.26 2.39 5.03
CA GLU A 178 -27.53 1.70 6.29
C GLU A 178 -27.61 0.19 6.07
N PHE A 179 -26.61 -0.52 6.59
CA PHE A 179 -26.51 -1.99 6.53
C PHE A 179 -26.59 -2.60 7.93
N LYS A 180 -27.02 -3.85 8.01
CA LYS A 180 -26.92 -4.65 9.25
C LYS A 180 -26.05 -5.89 8.99
N PRO A 181 -24.87 -6.06 9.64
CA PRO A 181 -24.24 -5.17 10.63
C PRO A 181 -23.43 -4.02 9.98
N GLN A 182 -23.85 -2.79 10.24
CA GLN A 182 -23.33 -1.58 9.60
C GLN A 182 -21.81 -1.38 9.75
N VAL A 183 -21.26 -1.64 10.94
CA VAL A 183 -19.83 -1.38 11.24
C VAL A 183 -18.91 -2.28 10.41
N MET A 184 -19.23 -3.56 10.27
CA MET A 184 -18.39 -4.49 9.51
C MET A 184 -18.38 -4.16 8.01
N VAL A 185 -19.54 -3.88 7.42
CA VAL A 185 -19.67 -3.57 6.00
C VAL A 185 -18.89 -2.30 5.66
N LYS A 186 -19.05 -1.24 6.46
CA LYS A 186 -18.31 0.01 6.29
C LYS A 186 -16.80 -0.19 6.46
N SER A 187 -16.36 -1.00 7.42
CA SER A 187 -14.94 -1.33 7.58
C SER A 187 -14.37 -2.06 6.36
N HIS A 188 -15.09 -3.01 5.80
CA HIS A 188 -14.67 -3.71 4.58
C HIS A 188 -14.63 -2.76 3.36
N ALA A 189 -15.60 -1.87 3.22
CA ALA A 189 -15.58 -0.84 2.17
C ALA A 189 -14.37 0.08 2.30
N VAL A 190 -14.02 0.52 3.52
CA VAL A 190 -12.81 1.34 3.77
C VAL A 190 -11.53 0.58 3.41
N LEU A 191 -11.45 -0.73 3.72
CA LEU A 191 -10.29 -1.55 3.37
C LEU A 191 -10.16 -1.73 1.85
N ALA A 192 -11.27 -1.93 1.13
CA ALA A 192 -11.27 -1.99 -0.32
C ALA A 192 -10.86 -0.63 -0.94
N LEU A 193 -11.42 0.49 -0.45
CA LEU A 193 -11.02 1.84 -0.87
C LEU A 193 -9.52 2.09 -0.65
N LYS A 194 -8.99 1.70 0.51
CA LYS A 194 -7.56 1.79 0.79
C LYS A 194 -6.73 1.08 -0.28
N THR A 195 -7.12 -0.12 -0.68
CA THR A 195 -6.43 -0.89 -1.72
C THR A 195 -6.50 -0.19 -3.08
N MET A 196 -7.66 0.38 -3.44
CA MET A 196 -7.82 1.15 -4.68
C MET A 196 -6.95 2.41 -4.69
N ILE A 197 -6.91 3.17 -3.59
CA ILE A 197 -6.04 4.34 -3.45
C ILE A 197 -4.56 3.95 -3.58
N GLN A 198 -4.14 2.84 -2.97
CA GLN A 198 -2.77 2.33 -3.11
C GLN A 198 -2.43 1.98 -4.56
N ALA A 199 -3.36 1.39 -5.30
CA ALA A 199 -3.17 1.07 -6.72
C ALA A 199 -3.16 2.32 -7.61
N ALA A 200 -3.91 3.37 -7.24
CA ALA A 200 -3.99 4.61 -7.99
C ALA A 200 -2.73 5.49 -7.85
N ALA A 201 -2.01 5.44 -6.73
CA ALA A 201 -0.87 6.31 -6.47
C ALA A 201 0.21 6.30 -7.58
N PRO A 202 0.67 5.14 -8.10
CA PRO A 202 1.60 5.10 -9.23
C PRO A 202 1.02 5.66 -10.54
N MET A 203 -0.29 5.49 -10.76
CA MET A 203 -0.96 6.03 -11.96
C MET A 203 -1.01 7.56 -11.90
N ILE A 204 -1.37 8.12 -10.75
CA ILE A 204 -1.38 9.59 -10.52
C ILE A 204 0.03 10.15 -10.66
N THR A 205 1.06 9.44 -10.18
CA THR A 205 2.47 9.82 -10.40
C THR A 205 2.81 9.89 -11.90
N GLY A 206 2.27 8.98 -12.71
CA GLY A 206 2.39 9.02 -14.17
C GLY A 206 1.81 10.30 -14.80
N VAL A 207 0.71 10.83 -14.24
CA VAL A 207 0.09 12.10 -14.68
C VAL A 207 1.02 13.28 -14.42
N LEU A 208 1.79 13.30 -13.32
CA LEU A 208 2.75 14.38 -13.04
C LEU A 208 3.85 14.51 -14.10
N LYS A 209 4.17 13.43 -14.81
CA LYS A 209 5.18 13.40 -15.89
C LYS A 209 4.64 13.94 -17.22
N GLN A 210 3.32 14.13 -17.35
CA GLN A 210 2.64 14.57 -18.56
C GLN A 210 2.23 16.04 -18.50
N THR A 211 3.15 16.92 -18.15
CA THR A 211 2.90 18.36 -17.91
C THR A 211 2.31 19.12 -19.09
N THR A 212 2.53 18.65 -20.31
CA THR A 212 2.06 19.31 -21.53
C THR A 212 0.62 18.99 -21.91
N THR A 213 0.06 17.88 -21.40
CA THR A 213 -1.26 17.37 -21.78
C THR A 213 -2.31 17.56 -20.70
N VAL A 214 -1.90 17.91 -19.48
CA VAL A 214 -2.79 18.03 -18.32
C VAL A 214 -3.00 19.52 -17.98
N SER A 215 -4.25 19.92 -17.77
CA SER A 215 -4.56 21.27 -17.32
C SER A 215 -4.00 21.56 -15.93
N GLN A 216 -3.75 22.84 -15.61
CA GLN A 216 -3.30 23.27 -14.27
C GLN A 216 -4.25 22.78 -13.16
N GLN A 217 -5.56 22.81 -13.40
CA GLN A 217 -6.55 22.30 -12.45
C GLN A 217 -6.43 20.78 -12.26
N GLY A 218 -6.23 20.02 -13.34
CA GLY A 218 -6.00 18.58 -13.30
C GLY A 218 -4.71 18.22 -12.54
N MET A 219 -3.64 18.99 -12.77
CA MET A 219 -2.37 18.85 -12.06
C MET A 219 -2.53 19.08 -10.55
N ASN A 220 -3.21 20.16 -10.16
CA ASN A 220 -3.47 20.44 -8.74
C ASN A 220 -4.36 19.37 -8.09
N ALA A 221 -5.33 18.82 -8.81
CA ALA A 221 -6.16 17.72 -8.32
C ALA A 221 -5.33 16.43 -8.11
N ALA A 222 -4.43 16.11 -9.05
CA ALA A 222 -3.51 14.97 -8.92
C ALA A 222 -2.56 15.13 -7.71
N LEU A 223 -1.96 16.31 -7.55
CA LEU A 223 -1.11 16.62 -6.41
C LEU A 223 -1.87 16.53 -5.08
N HIS A 224 -3.10 17.03 -5.03
CA HIS A 224 -3.94 16.95 -3.82
C HIS A 224 -4.27 15.50 -3.44
N ALA A 225 -4.58 14.66 -4.43
CA ALA A 225 -4.81 13.23 -4.22
C ALA A 225 -3.56 12.51 -3.67
N LEU A 226 -2.37 12.81 -4.22
CA LEU A 226 -1.11 12.27 -3.71
C LEU A 226 -0.82 12.74 -2.28
N LEU A 227 -1.06 14.02 -1.96
CA LEU A 227 -0.84 14.57 -0.63
C LEU A 227 -1.72 13.86 0.42
N ILE A 228 -3.00 13.60 0.10
CA ILE A 228 -3.91 12.86 0.98
C ILE A 228 -3.46 11.40 1.16
N ALA A 229 -2.88 10.80 0.14
CA ALA A 229 -2.40 9.41 0.18
C ALA A 229 -1.06 9.24 0.93
N CYS A 230 -0.24 10.28 1.02
CA CYS A 230 1.11 10.27 1.62
C CYS A 230 1.22 9.86 3.10
N PRO A 231 0.26 10.14 4.01
CA PRO A 231 0.39 9.77 5.42
C PRO A 231 0.61 8.27 5.62
N TRP A 232 0.16 7.42 4.70
CA TRP A 232 0.30 5.98 4.80
C TRP A 232 1.65 5.49 4.23
N GLY A 233 2.47 4.87 5.09
CA GLY A 233 3.85 4.49 4.76
C GLY A 233 4.01 3.65 3.51
N ARG A 234 3.11 2.70 3.24
CA ARG A 234 3.13 1.87 2.03
C ARG A 234 2.90 2.70 0.76
N ASN A 235 2.01 3.70 0.82
CA ASN A 235 1.78 4.59 -0.32
C ASN A 235 3.03 5.41 -0.63
N ARG A 236 3.73 5.92 0.41
CA ARG A 236 4.99 6.65 0.22
C ARG A 236 6.02 5.82 -0.54
N LEU A 237 6.23 4.57 -0.12
CA LEU A 237 7.16 3.68 -0.79
C LEU A 237 6.78 3.48 -2.26
N MET A 238 5.53 3.17 -2.55
CA MET A 238 5.03 3.01 -3.93
C MET A 238 5.17 4.28 -4.78
N MET A 239 4.97 5.47 -4.20
CA MET A 239 5.19 6.74 -4.88
C MET A 239 6.68 6.95 -5.20
N VAL A 240 7.58 6.69 -4.26
CA VAL A 240 9.04 6.77 -4.47
C VAL A 240 9.46 5.81 -5.57
N GLU A 241 9.08 4.53 -5.50
CA GLU A 241 9.36 3.51 -6.52
C GLU A 241 8.82 3.88 -7.92
N SER A 242 7.73 4.65 -7.96
CA SER A 242 7.14 5.15 -9.23
C SER A 242 7.84 6.41 -9.76
N GLY A 243 8.85 6.94 -9.06
CA GLY A 243 9.60 8.13 -9.44
C GLY A 243 8.87 9.46 -9.14
N ALA A 244 8.02 9.47 -8.09
CA ALA A 244 7.27 10.68 -7.72
C ALA A 244 8.21 11.80 -7.26
N VAL A 245 9.31 11.48 -6.56
CA VAL A 245 10.24 12.49 -6.06
C VAL A 245 10.84 13.29 -7.21
N SER A 246 11.41 12.60 -8.21
CA SER A 246 11.98 13.23 -9.39
C SER A 246 10.93 14.05 -10.16
N ALA A 247 9.74 13.49 -10.40
CA ALA A 247 8.66 14.19 -11.10
C ALA A 247 8.21 15.47 -10.39
N LEU A 248 8.16 15.47 -9.05
CA LEU A 248 7.79 16.64 -8.24
C LEU A 248 8.88 17.73 -8.29
N ILE A 249 10.15 17.33 -8.24
CA ILE A 249 11.28 18.27 -8.36
C ILE A 249 11.27 18.94 -9.74
N GLU A 250 11.11 18.16 -10.81
CA GLU A 250 11.03 18.69 -12.18
C GLU A 250 9.84 19.65 -12.35
N LEU A 251 8.68 19.31 -11.80
CA LEU A 251 7.51 20.18 -11.80
C LEU A 251 7.78 21.51 -11.07
N GLU A 252 8.49 21.46 -9.93
CA GLU A 252 8.85 22.63 -9.15
C GLU A 252 9.90 23.51 -9.83
N LEU A 253 10.83 22.90 -10.59
CA LEU A 253 11.81 23.64 -11.41
C LEU A 253 11.13 24.48 -12.50
N GLY A 254 9.98 24.03 -13.00
CA GLY A 254 9.13 24.80 -13.93
C GLY A 254 8.54 26.08 -13.32
N SER A 255 8.77 26.35 -12.03
CA SER A 255 8.28 27.54 -11.32
C SER A 255 6.74 27.67 -11.32
N PRO A 256 6.02 26.69 -10.80
CA PRO A 256 4.57 26.68 -10.77
C PRO A 256 4.01 27.78 -9.85
N GLU A 257 2.68 27.90 -9.83
CA GLU A 257 1.97 28.81 -8.93
C GLU A 257 2.19 28.44 -7.45
N LYS A 258 2.06 29.43 -6.54
CA LYS A 258 2.28 29.22 -5.09
C LYS A 258 1.51 28.04 -4.51
N ARG A 259 0.23 27.87 -4.90
CA ARG A 259 -0.60 26.75 -4.45
C ARG A 259 -0.05 25.39 -4.87
N THR A 260 0.41 25.28 -6.09
CA THR A 260 1.04 24.08 -6.64
C THR A 260 2.34 23.77 -5.88
N THR A 261 3.18 24.79 -5.65
CA THR A 261 4.39 24.68 -4.83
C THR A 261 4.09 24.18 -3.41
N GLU A 262 3.06 24.68 -2.74
CA GLU A 262 2.67 24.18 -1.40
C GLU A 262 2.35 22.69 -1.42
N LEU A 263 1.61 22.21 -2.42
CA LEU A 263 1.30 20.81 -2.59
C LEU A 263 2.56 19.98 -2.84
N ILE A 264 3.42 20.43 -3.74
CA ILE A 264 4.68 19.74 -4.09
C ILE A 264 5.57 19.61 -2.85
N VAL A 265 5.84 20.71 -2.14
CA VAL A 265 6.70 20.68 -0.95
C VAL A 265 6.07 19.85 0.17
N GLY A 266 4.74 19.87 0.30
CA GLY A 266 4.00 19.01 1.22
C GLY A 266 4.17 17.52 0.92
N ILE A 267 4.08 17.12 -0.35
CA ILE A 267 4.28 15.73 -0.76
C ILE A 267 5.75 15.32 -0.57
N LEU A 268 6.71 16.15 -1.02
CA LEU A 268 8.15 15.90 -0.84
C LEU A 268 8.51 15.70 0.63
N PHE A 269 7.94 16.50 1.55
CA PHE A 269 8.12 16.29 2.98
C PHE A 269 7.70 14.88 3.42
N HIS A 270 6.51 14.44 3.03
CA HIS A 270 6.05 13.09 3.36
C HIS A 270 6.93 12.00 2.74
N LEU A 271 7.37 12.17 1.49
CA LEU A 271 8.26 11.20 0.84
C LEU A 271 9.64 11.16 1.52
N CYS A 272 10.20 12.29 1.95
CA CYS A 272 11.45 12.36 2.69
C CYS A 272 11.37 11.78 4.13
N CYS A 273 10.17 11.47 4.64
CA CYS A 273 10.04 10.76 5.92
C CYS A 273 10.56 9.31 5.85
N CYS A 274 10.66 8.67 4.67
CA CYS A 274 11.30 7.35 4.50
C CYS A 274 12.73 7.49 3.94
N ALA A 275 13.56 6.46 4.13
CA ALA A 275 14.95 6.46 3.70
C ALA A 275 15.07 6.54 2.17
N ASP A 276 14.29 5.73 1.44
CA ASP A 276 14.31 5.69 -0.01
C ASP A 276 13.90 7.03 -0.63
N GLY A 277 12.91 7.72 -0.04
CA GLY A 277 12.51 9.06 -0.47
C GLY A 277 13.61 10.11 -0.28
N ARG A 278 14.39 10.05 0.82
CA ARG A 278 15.54 10.92 1.01
C ARG A 278 16.67 10.61 0.03
N ALA A 279 16.92 9.32 -0.23
CA ALA A 279 17.93 8.91 -1.21
C ALA A 279 17.58 9.42 -2.61
N GLU A 280 16.32 9.21 -3.05
CA GLU A 280 15.84 9.67 -4.34
C GLU A 280 15.86 11.22 -4.45
N PHE A 281 15.52 11.93 -3.36
CA PHE A 281 15.56 13.39 -3.31
C PHE A 281 16.99 13.94 -3.47
N LEU A 282 17.98 13.33 -2.84
CA LEU A 282 19.39 13.74 -2.94
C LEU A 282 20.07 13.26 -4.23
N SER A 283 19.57 12.19 -4.86
CA SER A 283 20.06 11.75 -6.17
C SER A 283 19.73 12.74 -7.29
N HIS A 284 18.70 13.56 -7.09
CA HIS A 284 18.30 14.59 -8.06
C HIS A 284 19.04 15.90 -7.82
N LYS A 285 19.81 16.35 -8.82
CA LYS A 285 20.65 17.59 -8.75
C LYS A 285 19.92 18.86 -8.35
N GLY A 286 18.60 18.92 -8.56
CA GLY A 286 17.76 20.06 -8.19
C GLY A 286 17.09 19.94 -6.84
N GLY A 287 17.22 18.82 -6.14
CA GLY A 287 16.46 18.51 -4.91
C GLY A 287 16.58 19.57 -3.83
N LEU A 288 17.81 19.82 -3.36
CA LEU A 288 18.07 20.84 -2.35
C LEU A 288 17.77 22.26 -2.86
N ALA A 289 18.08 22.55 -4.12
CA ALA A 289 17.88 23.86 -4.72
C ALA A 289 16.40 24.27 -4.77
N VAL A 290 15.47 23.36 -5.16
CA VAL A 290 14.04 23.68 -5.21
C VAL A 290 13.49 23.98 -3.85
N VAL A 291 13.85 23.22 -2.81
CA VAL A 291 13.42 23.47 -1.45
C VAL A 291 13.99 24.77 -0.90
N ALA A 292 15.31 24.96 -1.01
CA ALA A 292 15.97 26.18 -0.58
C ALA A 292 15.40 27.44 -1.26
N LYS A 293 15.14 27.40 -2.54
CA LYS A 293 14.59 28.55 -3.31
C LYS A 293 13.23 29.01 -2.77
N ARG A 294 12.42 28.12 -2.21
CA ARG A 294 11.03 28.42 -1.78
C ARG A 294 10.93 28.92 -0.34
N ILE A 295 11.92 28.73 0.49
CA ILE A 295 11.94 29.24 1.87
C ILE A 295 11.71 30.76 1.86
N MET A 296 10.75 31.24 2.67
CA MET A 296 10.34 32.64 2.83
C MET A 296 9.79 33.28 1.56
N LYS A 297 9.29 32.49 0.58
CA LYS A 297 8.79 33.04 -0.69
C LYS A 297 7.36 32.61 -1.04
N VAL A 298 6.83 31.54 -0.44
CA VAL A 298 5.57 30.95 -0.86
C VAL A 298 4.50 31.18 0.21
N SER A 299 4.62 30.49 1.34
CA SER A 299 3.71 30.62 2.49
C SER A 299 4.35 30.03 3.77
N PRO A 300 3.81 30.35 4.94
CA PRO A 300 4.27 29.73 6.20
C PRO A 300 4.19 28.20 6.19
N THR A 301 3.18 27.64 5.55
CA THR A 301 3.03 26.17 5.39
C THR A 301 4.13 25.58 4.53
N ALA A 302 4.50 26.23 3.44
CA ALA A 302 5.61 25.79 2.59
C ALA A 302 6.95 25.89 3.32
N ASP A 303 7.16 26.96 4.10
CA ASP A 303 8.35 27.16 4.93
C ASP A 303 8.49 26.07 5.96
N ASP A 304 7.40 25.72 6.67
CA ASP A 304 7.35 24.60 7.61
C ASP A 304 7.82 23.30 6.96
N ARG A 305 7.22 22.92 5.85
CA ARG A 305 7.55 21.67 5.13
C ARG A 305 8.97 21.68 4.59
N ALA A 306 9.45 22.81 4.06
CA ALA A 306 10.81 22.96 3.55
C ALA A 306 11.84 22.77 4.66
N VAL A 307 11.67 23.42 5.81
CA VAL A 307 12.58 23.29 6.97
C VAL A 307 12.54 21.87 7.53
N PHE A 308 11.37 21.21 7.55
CA PHE A 308 11.28 19.82 7.98
C PHE A 308 12.02 18.86 7.03
N ILE A 309 11.95 19.05 5.70
CA ILE A 309 12.74 18.28 4.74
C ILE A 309 14.23 18.45 5.06
N LEU A 310 14.71 19.69 5.19
CA LEU A 310 16.11 19.98 5.51
C LEU A 310 16.55 19.38 6.85
N SER A 311 15.67 19.40 7.85
CA SER A 311 15.92 18.76 9.16
C SER A 311 16.07 17.25 9.05
N LEU A 312 15.24 16.57 8.21
CA LEU A 312 15.37 15.15 7.96
C LEU A 312 16.68 14.80 7.24
N ILE A 313 17.06 15.61 6.25
CA ILE A 313 18.33 15.44 5.53
C ILE A 313 19.51 15.65 6.46
N SER A 314 19.53 16.77 7.21
CA SER A 314 20.57 17.08 8.21
C SER A 314 20.73 15.98 9.25
N LYS A 315 19.63 15.38 9.70
CA LYS A 315 19.66 14.35 10.76
C LYS A 315 20.11 12.96 10.27
N PHE A 316 19.73 12.57 9.06
CA PHE A 316 19.83 11.16 8.65
C PHE A 316 20.82 10.90 7.51
N VAL A 317 21.16 11.91 6.69
CA VAL A 317 21.93 11.72 5.45
C VAL A 317 22.91 12.86 5.16
N ALA A 318 23.30 13.64 6.18
CA ALA A 318 24.23 14.74 6.05
C ALA A 318 25.68 14.23 5.83
N THR A 319 26.07 14.05 4.57
CA THR A 319 27.45 13.89 4.15
C THR A 319 28.10 15.26 3.89
N ASN A 320 29.43 15.33 3.85
CA ASN A 320 30.12 16.59 3.54
C ASN A 320 29.64 17.20 2.22
N SER A 321 29.46 16.36 1.19
CA SER A 321 28.94 16.80 -0.12
C SER A 321 27.53 17.39 -0.03
N VAL A 322 26.63 16.80 0.76
CA VAL A 322 25.29 17.33 0.98
C VAL A 322 25.32 18.66 1.74
N LEU A 323 26.20 18.79 2.73
CA LEU A 323 26.35 20.02 3.49
C LEU A 323 26.94 21.13 2.61
N GLU A 324 27.94 20.84 1.78
CA GLU A 324 28.49 21.76 0.78
C GLU A 324 27.40 22.23 -0.18
N GLU A 325 26.62 21.33 -0.75
CA GLU A 325 25.50 21.69 -1.62
C GLU A 325 24.47 22.58 -0.91
N MET A 326 24.14 22.30 0.38
CA MET A 326 23.26 23.16 1.18
C MET A 326 23.79 24.59 1.31
N VAL A 327 25.09 24.78 1.36
CA VAL A 327 25.73 26.10 1.36
C VAL A 327 25.61 26.75 -0.02
N GLU A 328 25.98 26.03 -1.09
CA GLU A 328 25.96 26.51 -2.46
C GLU A 328 24.57 26.97 -2.92
N VAL A 329 23.53 26.22 -2.59
CA VAL A 329 22.14 26.59 -2.93
C VAL A 329 21.56 27.67 -2.00
N GLY A 330 22.35 28.16 -1.02
CA GLY A 330 21.96 29.23 -0.11
C GLY A 330 21.01 28.82 1.01
N THR A 331 20.87 27.52 1.30
CA THR A 331 20.01 27.00 2.38
C THR A 331 20.40 27.58 3.73
N VAL A 332 21.69 27.55 4.06
CA VAL A 332 22.20 28.00 5.36
C VAL A 332 21.93 29.50 5.57
N THR A 333 22.16 30.32 4.55
CA THR A 333 21.84 31.75 4.59
C THR A 333 20.37 32.00 4.86
N LYS A 334 19.47 31.26 4.22
CA LYS A 334 18.01 31.40 4.43
C LYS A 334 17.55 30.97 5.80
N LEU A 335 18.13 29.89 6.35
CA LEU A 335 17.85 29.47 7.71
C LEU A 335 18.29 30.57 8.71
N CYS A 336 19.45 31.19 8.51
CA CYS A 336 19.90 32.33 9.33
C CYS A 336 18.95 33.55 9.20
N MET A 337 18.48 33.85 7.99
CA MET A 337 17.52 34.94 7.76
C MET A 337 16.18 34.64 8.47
N MET A 338 15.70 33.43 8.43
CA MET A 338 14.47 32.99 9.08
C MET A 338 14.51 33.21 10.60
N LEU A 339 15.66 33.05 11.23
CA LEU A 339 15.84 33.30 12.68
C LEU A 339 15.66 34.77 13.04
N GLN A 340 15.96 35.68 12.11
CA GLN A 340 15.89 37.13 12.31
C GLN A 340 14.51 37.71 12.06
N VAL A 341 13.60 36.96 11.42
CA VAL A 341 12.23 37.41 11.10
C VAL A 341 11.29 37.14 12.25
N ASP A 342 10.68 38.19 12.80
CA ASP A 342 9.81 38.10 13.98
C ASP A 342 8.56 37.29 13.72
N SER A 343 8.01 37.35 12.50
CA SER A 343 6.79 36.62 12.12
C SER A 343 7.00 35.10 11.95
N THR A 344 8.25 34.59 12.00
CA THR A 344 8.53 33.15 11.96
C THR A 344 8.11 32.48 13.26
N ALA A 345 7.35 31.39 13.15
CA ALA A 345 6.89 30.64 14.32
C ALA A 345 8.04 30.11 15.19
N PRO A 346 7.95 30.20 16.54
CA PRO A 346 9.05 29.81 17.44
C PRO A 346 9.56 28.40 17.22
N TYR A 347 8.69 27.41 17.02
CA TYR A 347 9.08 26.03 16.77
C TYR A 347 9.89 25.87 15.47
N LEU A 348 9.59 26.71 14.47
CA LEU A 348 10.27 26.67 13.18
C LEU A 348 11.67 27.30 13.30
N LYS A 349 11.80 28.39 14.09
CA LYS A 349 13.10 28.96 14.48
C LYS A 349 13.96 27.95 15.23
N GLU A 350 13.37 27.24 16.20
CA GLU A 350 14.08 26.20 16.96
C GLU A 350 14.59 25.09 16.03
N LYS A 351 13.78 24.64 15.08
CA LYS A 351 14.17 23.62 14.12
C LYS A 351 15.27 24.10 13.17
N ALA A 352 15.17 25.33 12.66
CA ALA A 352 16.21 25.96 11.85
C ALA A 352 17.53 26.08 12.63
N MET A 353 17.46 26.52 13.89
CA MET A 353 18.60 26.59 14.82
C MET A 353 19.22 25.21 15.04
N GLY A 354 18.40 24.16 15.22
CA GLY A 354 18.87 22.78 15.36
C GLY A 354 19.71 22.31 14.17
N ILE A 355 19.26 22.59 12.94
CA ILE A 355 20.02 22.27 11.71
C ILE A 355 21.36 23.00 11.70
N LEU A 356 21.35 24.31 12.01
CA LEU A 356 22.56 25.14 12.01
C LEU A 356 23.57 24.67 13.06
N ARG A 357 23.13 24.36 14.28
CA ARG A 357 23.98 23.88 15.37
C ARG A 357 24.60 22.51 15.12
N SER A 358 23.84 21.61 14.50
CA SER A 358 24.30 20.23 14.27
C SER A 358 25.54 20.14 13.38
N HIS A 359 25.82 21.17 12.56
CA HIS A 359 26.90 21.17 11.57
C HIS A 359 27.71 22.47 11.61
N THR A 360 27.82 23.10 12.76
CA THR A 360 28.52 24.40 12.94
C THR A 360 29.94 24.37 12.41
N ASP A 361 30.69 23.30 12.66
CA ASP A 361 32.09 23.19 12.26
C ASP A 361 32.22 23.10 10.71
N GLU A 362 31.23 22.50 10.05
CA GLU A 362 31.20 22.45 8.58
C GLU A 362 30.89 23.82 7.99
N TRP A 363 29.88 24.51 8.56
CA TRP A 363 29.47 25.85 8.09
C TRP A 363 30.58 26.89 8.23
N ARG A 364 31.41 26.83 9.27
CA ARG A 364 32.53 27.73 9.51
C ARG A 364 33.66 27.66 8.45
N LYS A 365 33.73 26.56 7.70
CA LYS A 365 34.69 26.42 6.59
C LYS A 365 34.38 27.36 5.43
N PHE A 366 33.18 27.95 5.39
CA PHE A 366 32.75 28.84 4.29
C PHE A 366 32.76 30.31 4.74
N PRO A 367 33.67 31.14 4.22
CA PRO A 367 33.82 32.55 4.64
C PRO A 367 32.57 33.42 4.45
N CYS A 368 31.72 33.06 3.49
CA CYS A 368 30.46 33.78 3.25
C CYS A 368 29.44 33.56 4.36
N ILE A 369 29.53 32.45 5.11
CA ILE A 369 28.60 32.10 6.17
C ILE A 369 29.11 32.57 7.52
N ASP A 370 30.40 32.56 7.75
CA ASP A 370 31.00 32.98 9.00
C ASP A 370 30.56 34.38 9.44
N LYS A 371 30.52 35.34 8.50
CA LYS A 371 30.00 36.69 8.76
C LYS A 371 28.50 36.72 9.12
N THR A 372 27.73 35.76 8.66
CA THR A 372 26.27 35.68 8.92
C THR A 372 26.04 35.01 10.29
N PHE A 373 26.84 34.01 10.63
CA PHE A 373 26.80 33.33 11.92
C PHE A 373 27.11 34.28 13.09
N HIS A 374 28.11 35.17 12.97
CA HIS A 374 28.40 36.16 14.00
C HIS A 374 27.29 37.14 14.33
N LYS A 375 26.28 37.25 13.46
CA LYS A 375 25.06 38.08 13.71
C LYS A 375 23.93 37.29 14.36
N VAL A 376 24.00 35.98 14.40
CA VAL A 376 22.92 35.08 14.88
C VAL A 376 23.28 34.44 16.22
N TYR A 377 24.57 34.36 16.53
CA TYR A 377 25.19 33.93 17.80
C TYR A 377 25.95 35.09 18.43
#